data_0571e59426b050a8066a5357ea1e16b5
#
_entry.id   0571e59426b050a8066a5357ea1e16b5
#
_cell.length_a   1.000
_cell.length_b   1.000
_cell.length_c   1.000
_cell.angle_alpha   90.00
_cell.angle_beta   90.00
_cell.angle_gamma   90.00
#
_symmetry.space_group_name_H-M   'P 1'
#
loop_
_entity.id
_entity.type
_entity.pdbx_description
1 polymer ?
#
loop_
_entity_poly.entity_id
_entity_poly.type
_entity_poly.pdbx_seq_one_letter_code
_entity_poly.pdbx_strand_id
1 'polypeptide(L)'
;GVPAHVQAPQFACSAFVAVDAEGRVRTGRNYDFKDDTSALLVRNHPRGGYASIGFAALNNLGDNTPLDSVTGRAAALMGPFAQLDGVNECGVSIAVLTLDSKPCDQDTQRPVINTSLSIRLVLDRAATTQEAVDLLSAYDMHAMAGRDYHFFINDAAGDARVVEWDPRGPDRAFK
;
A
#
# COMPACT_ATOMS: atom_id res chain seq x y z
N GLY A 1 -13.54 -24.41 29.86
CA GLY A 1 -12.49 -23.43 30.06
C GLY A 1 -12.27 -22.67 28.76
N VAL A 2 -12.38 -21.37 28.77
CA VAL A 2 -12.01 -20.48 27.67
C VAL A 2 -10.47 -20.54 27.56
N PRO A 3 -9.87 -20.74 26.39
CA PRO A 3 -8.41 -20.73 26.26
C PRO A 3 -7.90 -19.35 26.67
N ALA A 4 -7.00 -19.31 27.64
CA ALA A 4 -6.50 -18.10 28.28
C ALA A 4 -5.50 -17.28 27.46
N HIS A 5 -5.22 -17.66 26.21
CA HIS A 5 -4.31 -16.93 25.35
C HIS A 5 -4.86 -16.87 23.92
N VAL A 6 -5.60 -15.82 23.64
CA VAL A 6 -5.73 -15.33 22.26
C VAL A 6 -4.43 -14.59 21.97
N GLN A 7 -3.52 -15.20 21.22
CA GLN A 7 -2.39 -14.45 20.66
C GLN A 7 -2.96 -13.41 19.70
N ALA A 8 -2.82 -12.13 20.05
CA ALA A 8 -3.12 -11.07 19.13
C ALA A 8 -2.23 -11.23 17.86
N PRO A 9 -2.78 -11.04 16.66
CA PRO A 9 -1.96 -11.08 15.45
C PRO A 9 -0.77 -10.14 15.59
N GLN A 10 0.37 -10.56 15.09
CA GLN A 10 1.62 -9.80 15.24
C GLN A 10 1.62 -8.49 14.44
N PHE A 11 0.68 -8.35 13.52
CA PHE A 11 0.49 -7.19 12.66
C PHE A 11 -1.01 -7.02 12.45
N ALA A 12 -1.49 -5.82 12.62
CA ALA A 12 -2.84 -5.43 12.29
C ALA A 12 -2.79 -4.11 11.51
N CYS A 13 -3.60 -4.00 10.50
CA CYS A 13 -3.81 -2.79 9.75
C CYS A 13 -5.30 -2.61 9.59
N SER A 14 -5.75 -1.37 9.60
CA SER A 14 -7.13 -1.05 9.24
C SER A 14 -7.19 0.14 8.31
N ALA A 15 -8.15 0.13 7.40
CA ALA A 15 -8.45 1.25 6.54
C ALA A 15 -9.96 1.36 6.38
N PHE A 16 -10.45 2.58 6.24
CA PHE A 16 -11.87 2.83 6.00
C PHE A 16 -12.05 4.09 5.15
N VAL A 17 -13.20 4.18 4.52
CA VAL A 17 -13.69 5.39 3.88
C VAL A 17 -15.04 5.75 4.50
N ALA A 18 -15.27 7.04 4.68
CA ALA A 18 -16.53 7.59 5.15
C ALA A 18 -16.85 8.86 4.39
N VAL A 19 -18.14 9.17 4.29
CA VAL A 19 -18.61 10.44 3.72
C VAL A 19 -19.18 11.26 4.87
N ASP A 20 -18.67 12.47 5.04
CA ASP A 20 -19.17 13.37 6.09
C ASP A 20 -20.53 14.03 5.71
N ALA A 21 -21.11 14.79 6.64
CA ALA A 21 -22.41 15.41 6.45
C ALA A 21 -22.42 16.44 5.30
N GLU A 22 -21.25 16.96 4.93
CA GLU A 22 -21.07 17.89 3.82
C GLU A 22 -20.75 17.17 2.49
N GLY A 23 -20.82 15.83 2.46
CA GLY A 23 -20.53 15.02 1.28
C GLY A 23 -19.06 14.84 0.96
N ARG A 24 -18.14 15.20 1.87
CA ARG A 24 -16.70 15.05 1.65
C ARG A 24 -16.24 13.64 2.00
N VAL A 25 -15.50 13.03 1.10
CA VAL A 25 -14.89 11.72 1.32
C VAL A 25 -13.70 11.84 2.27
N ARG A 26 -13.69 10.99 3.29
CA ARG A 26 -12.63 10.89 4.30
C ARG A 26 -12.07 9.47 4.30
N THR A 27 -10.77 9.36 4.19
CA THR A 27 -10.06 8.07 4.31
C THR A 27 -9.29 8.07 5.62
N GLY A 28 -9.45 7.00 6.39
CA GLY A 28 -8.66 6.74 7.59
C GLY A 28 -7.86 5.46 7.44
N ARG A 29 -6.64 5.47 7.99
CA ARG A 29 -5.76 4.30 7.96
C ARG A 29 -4.99 4.21 9.26
N ASN A 30 -4.91 3.00 9.82
CA ASN A 30 -4.08 2.66 10.96
C ASN A 30 -3.05 1.59 10.53
N TYR A 31 -1.78 1.85 10.85
CA TYR A 31 -0.67 0.94 10.61
C TYR A 31 -0.14 0.45 11.95
N ASP A 32 -0.54 -0.77 12.32
CA ASP A 32 -0.14 -1.39 13.57
C ASP A 32 1.05 -2.32 13.31
N PHE A 33 2.20 -1.89 13.76
CA PHE A 33 3.43 -2.66 13.71
C PHE A 33 3.98 -2.83 15.12
N LYS A 34 4.50 -4.02 15.45
CA LYS A 34 4.97 -4.32 16.82
C LYS A 34 6.22 -3.56 17.22
N ASP A 35 7.05 -3.23 16.25
CA ASP A 35 8.31 -2.57 16.50
C ASP A 35 8.12 -1.06 16.42
N ASP A 36 8.85 -0.32 17.26
CA ASP A 36 8.88 1.13 17.18
C ASP A 36 9.45 1.55 15.84
N THR A 37 8.59 2.08 14.99
CA THR A 37 8.90 2.42 13.61
C THR A 37 8.64 3.89 13.38
N SER A 38 9.69 4.61 13.00
CA SER A 38 9.54 5.99 12.54
C SER A 38 8.95 6.03 11.12
N ALA A 39 8.02 6.94 10.90
CA ALA A 39 7.42 7.19 9.60
C ALA A 39 8.11 8.32 8.87
N LEU A 40 8.33 8.15 7.58
CA LEU A 40 8.77 9.19 6.67
C LEU A 40 7.57 9.70 5.87
N LEU A 41 7.24 10.98 6.00
CA LEU A 41 6.27 11.63 5.13
C LEU A 41 6.94 11.91 3.77
N VAL A 42 6.39 11.31 2.73
CA VAL A 42 6.92 11.38 1.36
C VAL A 42 5.99 12.23 0.52
N ARG A 43 6.52 13.27 -0.11
CA ARG A 43 5.83 14.07 -1.11
C ARG A 43 6.45 13.82 -2.46
N ASN A 44 5.64 13.44 -3.43
CA ASN A 44 6.06 13.16 -4.79
C ASN A 44 5.40 14.13 -5.78
N HIS A 45 6.14 14.46 -6.82
CA HIS A 45 5.60 15.17 -7.97
C HIS A 45 6.38 14.72 -9.22
N PRO A 46 6.05 13.54 -9.76
CA PRO A 46 6.75 12.99 -10.90
C PRO A 46 6.41 13.76 -12.18
N ARG A 47 7.37 13.84 -13.10
CA ARG A 47 7.11 14.43 -14.42
C ARG A 47 6.09 13.58 -15.17
N GLY A 48 4.96 14.16 -15.55
CA GLY A 48 3.90 13.48 -16.28
C GLY A 48 3.10 12.44 -15.47
N GLY A 49 3.10 12.57 -14.16
CA GLY A 49 2.24 11.82 -13.23
C GLY A 49 1.65 12.75 -12.19
N TYR A 50 0.72 12.25 -11.38
CA TYR A 50 0.04 13.01 -10.35
C TYR A 50 0.94 13.30 -9.15
N ALA A 51 0.79 14.48 -8.58
CA ALA A 51 1.39 14.79 -7.28
C ALA A 51 0.73 13.94 -6.19
N SER A 52 1.52 13.49 -5.22
CA SER A 52 1.02 12.64 -4.14
C SER A 52 1.76 12.89 -2.82
N ILE A 53 1.11 12.47 -1.73
CA ILE A 53 1.67 12.45 -0.39
C ILE A 53 1.34 11.10 0.26
N GLY A 54 2.27 10.53 1.02
CA GLY A 54 2.06 9.25 1.71
C GLY A 54 3.14 8.99 2.74
N PHE A 55 3.05 7.83 3.38
CA PHE A 55 3.99 7.42 4.41
C PHE A 55 4.80 6.19 3.98
N ALA A 56 6.09 6.24 4.28
CA ALA A 56 7.00 5.09 4.23
C ALA A 56 7.50 4.79 5.64
N ALA A 57 7.58 3.52 6.01
CA ALA A 57 8.19 3.12 7.27
C ALA A 57 9.72 3.03 7.10
N LEU A 58 10.46 3.70 7.97
CA LEU A 58 11.92 3.78 7.86
C LEU A 58 12.60 2.42 8.02
N ASN A 59 12.07 1.53 8.84
CA ASN A 59 12.59 0.17 8.99
C ASN A 59 12.51 -0.65 7.69
N ASN A 60 11.61 -0.32 6.76
CA ASN A 60 11.55 -0.94 5.43
C ASN A 60 12.66 -0.44 4.49
N LEU A 61 13.36 0.62 4.86
CA LEU A 61 14.46 1.22 4.09
C LEU A 61 15.85 0.82 4.59
N GLY A 62 15.92 0.01 5.64
CA GLY A 62 17.14 -0.43 6.32
C GLY A 62 17.05 -0.21 7.83
N ASP A 63 17.87 -0.90 8.60
CA ASP A 63 17.83 -0.89 10.07
C ASP A 63 17.89 0.54 10.63
N ASN A 64 16.76 1.05 11.10
CA ASN A 64 16.58 2.30 11.85
C ASN A 64 17.75 3.30 11.81
N THR A 65 18.35 3.46 10.61
CA THR A 65 19.53 4.31 10.43
C THR A 65 19.11 5.76 10.64
N PRO A 66 19.74 6.50 11.57
CA PRO A 66 19.36 7.88 11.83
C PRO A 66 19.38 8.74 10.58
N LEU A 67 18.32 9.50 10.32
CA LEU A 67 18.18 10.35 9.13
C LEU A 67 19.21 11.50 9.06
N ASP A 68 19.88 11.80 10.15
CA ASP A 68 20.97 12.77 10.19
C ASP A 68 22.30 12.21 9.67
N SER A 69 22.40 10.87 9.55
CA SER A 69 23.54 10.20 8.93
C SER A 69 23.51 10.26 7.40
N VAL A 70 24.65 10.12 6.74
CA VAL A 70 24.75 10.06 5.27
C VAL A 70 23.98 8.86 4.72
N THR A 71 24.10 7.70 5.37
CA THR A 71 23.42 6.47 4.99
C THR A 71 21.90 6.59 5.19
N GLY A 72 21.44 7.19 6.28
CA GLY A 72 20.03 7.44 6.53
C GLY A 72 19.40 8.39 5.50
N ARG A 73 20.12 9.46 5.12
CA ARG A 73 19.67 10.36 4.05
C ARG A 73 19.61 9.67 2.69
N ALA A 74 20.59 8.82 2.38
CA ALA A 74 20.57 8.02 1.15
C ALA A 74 19.39 7.03 1.16
N ALA A 75 19.12 6.36 2.28
CA ALA A 75 17.97 5.49 2.43
C ALA A 75 16.64 6.25 2.26
N ALA A 76 16.52 7.48 2.80
CA ALA A 76 15.33 8.30 2.66
C ALA A 76 14.98 8.65 1.20
N LEU A 77 15.98 8.69 0.29
CA LEU A 77 15.74 8.87 -1.14
C LEU A 77 14.96 7.71 -1.77
N MET A 78 14.95 6.54 -1.14
CA MET A 78 14.13 5.40 -1.55
C MET A 78 12.68 5.48 -1.04
N GLY A 79 12.38 6.42 -0.14
CA GLY A 79 11.05 6.61 0.42
C GLY A 79 9.91 6.60 -0.60
N PRO A 80 10.04 7.27 -1.76
CA PRO A 80 9.02 7.23 -2.81
C PRO A 80 8.69 5.83 -3.36
N PHE A 81 9.57 4.87 -3.20
CA PHE A 81 9.43 3.49 -3.67
C PHE A 81 9.16 2.50 -2.52
N ALA A 82 9.00 2.99 -1.31
CA ALA A 82 8.74 2.20 -0.10
C ALA A 82 7.53 2.70 0.69
N GLN A 83 6.62 3.42 0.03
CA GLN A 83 5.38 3.88 0.64
C GLN A 83 4.48 2.71 1.00
N LEU A 84 3.77 2.86 2.10
CA LEU A 84 2.77 1.90 2.61
C LEU A 84 1.34 2.38 2.34
N ASP A 85 1.19 3.65 2.10
CA ASP A 85 -0.06 4.32 1.77
C ASP A 85 0.20 5.67 1.10
N GLY A 86 -0.86 6.31 0.66
CA GLY A 86 -0.81 7.66 0.15
C GLY A 86 -2.12 8.10 -0.50
N VAL A 87 -2.14 9.37 -0.86
CA VAL A 87 -3.20 9.98 -1.65
C VAL A 87 -2.59 10.88 -2.71
N ASN A 88 -3.17 10.88 -3.91
CA ASN A 88 -2.75 11.76 -4.98
C ASN A 88 -3.67 12.99 -5.14
N GLU A 89 -3.28 13.92 -5.99
CA GLU A 89 -4.03 15.18 -6.23
C GLU A 89 -5.40 14.98 -6.86
N CYS A 90 -5.68 13.82 -7.48
CA CYS A 90 -7.01 13.45 -7.96
C CYS A 90 -7.91 12.89 -6.86
N GLY A 91 -7.38 12.69 -5.64
CA GLY A 91 -8.11 12.14 -4.50
C GLY A 91 -8.15 10.61 -4.47
N VAL A 92 -7.37 9.92 -5.31
CA VAL A 92 -7.19 8.48 -5.18
C VAL A 92 -6.27 8.18 -4.01
N SER A 93 -6.77 7.40 -3.07
CA SER A 93 -6.04 6.91 -1.91
C SER A 93 -5.81 5.40 -2.04
N ILE A 94 -4.64 4.95 -1.63
CA ILE A 94 -4.28 3.52 -1.59
C ILE A 94 -3.54 3.23 -0.29
N ALA A 95 -3.86 2.11 0.35
CA ALA A 95 -3.15 1.61 1.53
C ALA A 95 -2.93 0.10 1.40
N VAL A 96 -1.72 -0.35 1.75
CA VAL A 96 -1.41 -1.78 1.86
C VAL A 96 -1.79 -2.31 3.24
N LEU A 97 -2.42 -3.48 3.29
CA LEU A 97 -2.76 -4.21 4.50
C LEU A 97 -2.25 -5.64 4.39
N THR A 98 -1.67 -6.15 5.47
CA THR A 98 -1.08 -7.50 5.49
C THR A 98 -2.18 -8.56 5.58
N LEU A 99 -2.03 -9.64 4.80
CA LEU A 99 -2.83 -10.85 4.88
C LEU A 99 -2.03 -11.98 5.54
N ASP A 100 -2.73 -12.80 6.33
CA ASP A 100 -2.18 -14.04 6.88
C ASP A 100 -2.40 -15.20 5.87
N SER A 101 -1.72 -15.09 4.74
CA SER A 101 -1.77 -16.06 3.64
C SER A 101 -0.39 -16.26 3.03
N LYS A 102 -0.28 -17.22 2.13
CA LYS A 102 0.96 -17.42 1.37
C LYS A 102 1.20 -16.23 0.46
N PRO A 103 2.45 -15.74 0.36
CA PRO A 103 2.80 -14.66 -0.54
C PRO A 103 2.34 -14.94 -1.95
N CYS A 104 1.73 -13.94 -2.56
CA CYS A 104 1.36 -13.99 -3.96
C CYS A 104 2.62 -13.93 -4.83
N ASP A 105 2.72 -14.84 -5.78
CA ASP A 105 3.83 -14.96 -6.73
C ASP A 105 3.24 -15.45 -8.07
N GLN A 106 2.70 -14.52 -8.85
CA GLN A 106 2.01 -14.83 -10.09
C GLN A 106 3.00 -14.99 -11.25
N ASP A 107 2.69 -15.92 -12.15
CA ASP A 107 3.41 -16.11 -13.42
C ASP A 107 2.39 -16.31 -14.55
N THR A 108 1.75 -15.22 -14.98
CA THR A 108 0.79 -15.21 -16.09
C THR A 108 1.36 -14.57 -17.35
N GLN A 109 2.68 -14.40 -17.41
CA GLN A 109 3.43 -13.76 -18.52
C GLN A 109 3.18 -12.24 -18.64
N ARG A 110 2.61 -11.61 -17.61
CA ARG A 110 2.52 -10.15 -17.52
C ARG A 110 3.81 -9.57 -16.91
N PRO A 111 4.07 -8.28 -17.09
CA PRO A 111 5.16 -7.63 -16.35
C PRO A 111 4.96 -7.79 -14.84
N VAL A 112 6.05 -8.03 -14.13
CA VAL A 112 6.02 -8.18 -12.67
C VAL A 112 5.99 -6.83 -11.98
N ILE A 113 5.17 -6.72 -10.93
CA ILE A 113 5.18 -5.60 -9.99
C ILE A 113 5.22 -6.11 -8.56
N ASN A 114 5.88 -5.38 -7.67
CA ASN A 114 5.88 -5.69 -6.25
C ASN A 114 4.94 -4.79 -5.45
N THR A 115 4.70 -5.15 -4.19
CA THR A 115 3.78 -4.45 -3.29
C THR A 115 4.03 -2.94 -3.22
N SER A 116 5.27 -2.51 -3.02
CA SER A 116 5.59 -1.08 -2.86
C SER A 116 5.49 -0.29 -4.17
N LEU A 117 5.91 -0.90 -5.28
CA LEU A 117 5.78 -0.27 -6.60
C LEU A 117 4.32 -0.16 -7.06
N SER A 118 3.45 -1.07 -6.60
CA SER A 118 2.01 -0.97 -6.86
C SER A 118 1.40 0.31 -6.29
N ILE A 119 1.78 0.67 -5.07
CA ILE A 119 1.33 1.93 -4.44
C ILE A 119 1.81 3.12 -5.27
N ARG A 120 3.07 3.12 -5.64
CA ARG A 120 3.66 4.19 -6.46
C ARG A 120 2.98 4.31 -7.82
N LEU A 121 2.72 3.18 -8.50
CA LEU A 121 2.05 3.16 -9.81
C LEU A 121 0.66 3.78 -9.71
N VAL A 122 -0.15 3.38 -8.73
CA VAL A 122 -1.50 3.92 -8.53
C VAL A 122 -1.46 5.41 -8.23
N LEU A 123 -0.62 5.85 -7.30
CA LEU A 123 -0.51 7.26 -6.94
C LEU A 123 -0.07 8.14 -8.11
N ASP A 124 0.80 7.64 -8.98
CA ASP A 124 1.31 8.41 -10.11
C ASP A 124 0.35 8.45 -11.32
N ARG A 125 -0.58 7.47 -11.45
CA ARG A 125 -1.28 7.24 -12.71
C ARG A 125 -2.80 7.15 -12.62
N ALA A 126 -3.38 6.81 -11.48
CA ALA A 126 -4.82 6.63 -11.36
C ALA A 126 -5.52 7.93 -10.93
N ALA A 127 -6.57 8.31 -11.62
CA ALA A 127 -7.47 9.40 -11.23
C ALA A 127 -8.78 8.88 -10.60
N THR A 128 -9.05 7.59 -10.70
CA THR A 128 -10.23 6.92 -10.12
C THR A 128 -9.86 5.56 -9.55
N THR A 129 -10.72 5.02 -8.70
CA THR A 129 -10.59 3.65 -8.17
C THR A 129 -10.58 2.61 -9.30
N GLN A 130 -11.42 2.79 -10.34
CA GLN A 130 -11.44 1.88 -11.49
C GLN A 130 -10.13 1.89 -12.25
N GLU A 131 -9.56 3.06 -12.52
CA GLU A 131 -8.25 3.17 -13.19
C GLU A 131 -7.14 2.51 -12.37
N ALA A 132 -7.18 2.63 -11.04
CA ALA A 132 -6.23 1.94 -10.15
C ALA A 132 -6.33 0.41 -10.29
N VAL A 133 -7.55 -0.12 -10.31
CA VAL A 133 -7.81 -1.56 -10.52
C VAL A 133 -7.30 -2.01 -11.89
N ASP A 134 -7.60 -1.26 -12.95
CA ASP A 134 -7.18 -1.60 -14.32
C ASP A 134 -5.65 -1.58 -14.46
N LEU A 135 -4.98 -0.57 -13.87
CA LEU A 135 -3.52 -0.49 -13.84
C LEU A 135 -2.90 -1.70 -13.14
N LEU A 136 -3.39 -2.04 -11.96
CA LEU A 136 -2.85 -3.16 -11.18
C LEU A 136 -3.09 -4.50 -11.87
N SER A 137 -4.24 -4.68 -12.55
CA SER A 137 -4.57 -5.92 -13.28
C SER A 137 -3.67 -6.21 -14.47
N ALA A 138 -2.92 -5.22 -14.94
CA ALA A 138 -1.98 -5.39 -16.05
C ALA A 138 -0.65 -6.05 -15.63
N TYR A 139 -0.46 -6.32 -14.35
CA TYR A 139 0.80 -6.84 -13.81
C TYR A 139 0.59 -8.15 -13.04
N ASP A 140 1.63 -8.95 -13.01
CA ASP A 140 1.77 -10.08 -12.10
C ASP A 140 2.34 -9.58 -10.76
N MET A 141 1.65 -9.92 -9.67
CA MET A 141 2.06 -9.52 -8.33
C MET A 141 3.10 -10.49 -7.76
N HIS A 142 4.24 -9.94 -7.34
CA HIS A 142 5.21 -10.61 -6.49
C HIS A 142 5.23 -9.94 -5.12
N ALA A 143 4.59 -10.58 -4.15
CA ALA A 143 4.49 -10.04 -2.81
C ALA A 143 5.86 -9.98 -2.12
N MET A 144 6.10 -8.90 -1.39
CA MET A 144 7.39 -8.65 -0.72
C MET A 144 7.42 -9.20 0.71
N ALA A 145 8.62 -9.31 1.27
CA ALA A 145 8.86 -9.64 2.67
C ALA A 145 8.26 -10.98 3.15
N GLY A 146 8.03 -11.93 2.22
CA GLY A 146 7.51 -13.25 2.55
C GLY A 146 6.08 -13.25 3.11
N ARG A 147 5.30 -12.24 2.80
CA ARG A 147 3.91 -12.03 3.25
C ARG A 147 3.01 -11.72 2.08
N ASP A 148 1.72 -12.00 2.24
CA ASP A 148 0.71 -11.56 1.30
C ASP A 148 0.05 -10.26 1.75
N TYR A 149 -0.54 -9.56 0.79
CA TYR A 149 -1.11 -8.24 1.01
C TYR A 149 -2.37 -8.05 0.19
N HIS A 150 -3.27 -7.22 0.69
CA HIS A 150 -4.31 -6.59 -0.10
C HIS A 150 -4.15 -5.06 -0.09
N PHE A 151 -4.75 -4.41 -1.06
CA PHE A 151 -4.82 -2.96 -1.11
C PHE A 151 -6.25 -2.49 -0.87
N PHE A 152 -6.39 -1.53 0.03
CA PHE A 152 -7.61 -0.74 0.13
C PHE A 152 -7.42 0.52 -0.72
N ILE A 153 -8.31 0.72 -1.69
CA ILE A 153 -8.25 1.84 -2.63
C ILE A 153 -9.59 2.55 -2.59
N ASN A 154 -9.57 3.88 -2.53
CA ASN A 154 -10.77 4.69 -2.70
C ASN A 154 -10.46 5.99 -3.43
N ASP A 155 -11.48 6.65 -3.96
CA ASP A 155 -11.35 7.92 -4.66
C ASP A 155 -12.24 9.05 -4.09
N ALA A 156 -12.13 10.24 -4.69
CA ALA A 156 -12.87 11.41 -4.26
C ALA A 156 -14.40 11.30 -4.47
N ALA A 157 -14.87 10.36 -5.30
CA ALA A 157 -16.29 10.08 -5.49
C ALA A 157 -16.85 9.14 -4.40
N GLY A 158 -15.98 8.54 -3.57
CA GLY A 158 -16.35 7.62 -2.51
C GLY A 158 -16.44 6.16 -2.98
N ASP A 159 -16.07 5.86 -4.24
CA ASP A 159 -15.89 4.47 -4.65
C ASP A 159 -14.71 3.87 -3.87
N ALA A 160 -14.91 2.68 -3.29
CA ALA A 160 -13.91 2.02 -2.48
C ALA A 160 -13.86 0.53 -2.78
N ARG A 161 -12.64 -0.01 -2.88
CA ARG A 161 -12.41 -1.41 -3.22
C ARG A 161 -11.27 -2.01 -2.41
N VAL A 162 -11.40 -3.30 -2.12
CA VAL A 162 -10.30 -4.14 -1.67
C VAL A 162 -9.81 -4.92 -2.89
N VAL A 163 -8.50 -4.86 -3.13
CA VAL A 163 -7.85 -5.50 -4.26
C VAL A 163 -6.91 -6.58 -3.74
N GLU A 164 -7.13 -7.80 -4.18
CA GLU A 164 -6.33 -8.98 -3.81
C GLU A 164 -5.95 -9.75 -5.07
N TRP A 165 -4.81 -10.45 -5.02
CA TRP A 165 -4.40 -11.38 -6.06
C TRP A 165 -4.62 -12.81 -5.56
N ASP A 166 -5.35 -13.62 -6.32
CA ASP A 166 -5.56 -15.01 -5.95
C ASP A 166 -4.33 -15.86 -6.34
N PRO A 167 -3.61 -16.44 -5.36
CA PRO A 167 -2.42 -17.24 -5.64
C PRO A 167 -2.70 -18.61 -6.29
N ARG A 168 -3.99 -19.00 -6.47
CA ARG A 168 -4.38 -20.37 -6.82
C ARG A 168 -4.49 -20.65 -8.33
N GLY A 169 -4.17 -19.75 -9.24
CA GLY A 169 -4.16 -20.06 -10.68
C GLY A 169 -3.98 -18.88 -11.64
N PRO A 170 -3.64 -19.18 -12.90
CA PRO A 170 -3.28 -18.20 -13.92
C PRO A 170 -4.43 -17.26 -14.34
N ASP A 171 -5.68 -17.69 -14.16
CA ASP A 171 -6.87 -16.91 -14.53
C ASP A 171 -7.44 -16.11 -13.34
N ARG A 172 -6.69 -15.96 -12.29
CA ARG A 172 -7.16 -15.41 -11.05
C ARG A 172 -6.75 -13.98 -10.89
N ALA A 173 -7.50 -13.24 -11.60
CA ALA A 173 -7.62 -11.83 -11.46
C ALA A 173 -8.16 -11.48 -10.07
N PHE A 174 -7.69 -10.39 -9.57
CA PHE A 174 -8.46 -9.39 -8.88
C PHE A 174 -9.85 -9.82 -8.37
N LYS A 175 -10.02 -9.82 -7.08
CA LYS A 175 -11.34 -9.69 -6.44
C LYS A 175 -11.47 -8.33 -5.81
#